data_ff085d5d2b0954425c798a7da179da37
#
_entry.id   ff085d5d2b0954425c798a7da179da37
#
_cell.length_a   1.000
_cell.length_b   1.000
_cell.length_c   1.000
_cell.angle_alpha   90.00
_cell.angle_beta   90.00
_cell.angle_gamma   90.00
#
_symmetry.space_group_name_H-M   'P 1'
#
loop_
_entity.id
_entity.type
_entity.pdbx_description
1 polymer ?
#
loop_
_entity_poly.entity_id
_entity_poly.type
_entity_poly.pdbx_seq_one_letter_code
_entity_poly.pdbx_strand_id
1 'polypeptide(L)' 'MCPLPVAFTKRKLASMAVGQLLEVVGEGELEFDNIQRWVKNNGHEVVEASKSAIEFKVLVKKH' A
#
# COMPACT_ATOMS: atom_id res chain seq x y z
N MET A 1 -5.44 2.24 -15.66
CA MET A 1 -4.90 1.43 -15.17
C MET A 1 -5.09 1.25 -13.82
N CYS A 2 -6.05 1.15 -13.40
CA CYS A 2 -6.34 1.09 -12.23
C CYS A 2 -6.02 0.00 -11.61
N PRO A 3 -5.97 -0.75 -11.04
CA PRO A 3 -5.56 -1.42 -9.88
C PRO A 3 -4.06 -1.65 -9.82
N LEU A 4 -3.30 -0.90 -10.58
CA LEU A 4 -1.88 -1.07 -10.57
C LEU A 4 -1.23 -0.94 -9.21
N PRO A 5 -1.54 0.06 -8.38
CA PRO A 5 -0.91 0.17 -7.07
C PRO A 5 -1.18 -1.04 -6.19
N VAL A 6 -2.41 -1.56 -6.24
CA VAL A 6 -2.75 -2.74 -5.45
C VAL A 6 -2.02 -3.97 -5.96
N ALA A 7 -1.94 -4.12 -7.28
CA ALA A 7 -1.26 -5.27 -7.88
C ALA A 7 0.23 -5.26 -7.55
N PHE A 8 0.87 -4.12 -7.63
CA PHE A 8 2.26 -4.00 -7.28
C PHE A 8 2.50 -4.26 -5.81
N THR A 9 1.62 -3.74 -4.96
CA THR A 9 1.73 -3.94 -3.52
C THR A 9 1.66 -5.43 -3.19
N LYS A 10 0.70 -6.12 -3.80
CA LYS A 10 0.54 -7.54 -3.58
C LYS A 10 1.78 -8.31 -4.00
N ARG A 11 2.30 -8.00 -5.17
CA ARG A 11 3.46 -8.69 -5.70
C ARG A 11 4.71 -8.44 -4.84
N LYS A 12 4.91 -7.20 -4.43
CA LYS A 12 6.05 -6.86 -3.60
C LYS A 12 5.96 -7.50 -2.24
N LEU A 13 4.80 -7.46 -1.62
CA LEU A 13 4.63 -8.07 -0.31
C LEU A 13 4.87 -9.56 -0.36
N ALA A 14 4.51 -10.22 -1.46
CA ALA A 14 4.74 -11.65 -1.60
C ALA A 14 6.22 -11.98 -1.62
N SER A 15 7.05 -11.06 -2.10
CA SER A 15 8.49 -11.30 -2.18
C SER A 15 9.26 -10.75 -0.99
N MET A 16 8.60 -10.09 -0.05
CA MET A 16 9.26 -9.50 1.11
C MET A 16 9.27 -10.45 2.29
N ALA A 17 10.22 -10.25 3.19
CA ALA A 17 10.23 -11.00 4.43
C ALA A 17 9.33 -10.33 5.45
N VAL A 18 8.84 -11.10 6.40
CA VAL A 18 7.99 -10.59 7.46
C VAL A 18 8.75 -9.51 8.25
N GLY A 19 8.10 -8.41 8.50
CA GLY A 19 8.71 -7.30 9.22
C GLY A 19 9.32 -6.23 8.34
N GLN A 20 9.45 -6.49 7.04
CA GLN A 20 9.98 -5.48 6.15
C GLN A 20 8.91 -4.44 5.80
N LEU A 21 9.37 -3.24 5.49
CA LEU A 21 8.47 -2.15 5.15
C LEU A 21 8.45 -1.91 3.65
N LEU A 22 7.28 -1.58 3.13
CA LEU A 22 7.11 -1.26 1.72
C LEU A 22 6.47 0.12 1.61
N GLU A 23 7.08 0.99 0.82
CA GLU A 23 6.52 2.30 0.57
C GLU A 23 5.75 2.25 -0.74
N VAL A 24 4.47 2.59 -0.69
CA VAL A 24 3.61 2.60 -1.87
C VAL A 24 3.26 4.05 -2.18
N VAL A 25 3.57 4.47 -3.39
CA VAL A 25 3.28 5.83 -3.85
C VAL A 25 2.33 5.74 -5.03
N GLY A 26 1.29 6.53 -5.01
CA GLY A 26 0.32 6.54 -6.10
C GLY A 26 -0.44 7.85 -6.14
N GLU A 27 -1.47 7.90 -6.98
CA GLU A 27 -2.29 9.08 -7.14
C GLU A 27 -3.75 8.74 -6.99
N GLY A 28 -4.54 9.65 -6.44
CA GLY A 28 -5.98 9.49 -6.36
C GLY A 28 -6.47 8.99 -5.01
N GLU A 29 -7.59 9.56 -4.55
CA GLU A 29 -8.12 9.21 -3.25
C GLU A 29 -8.69 7.79 -3.21
N LEU A 30 -9.28 7.35 -4.30
CA LEU A 30 -9.84 6.01 -4.32
C LEU A 30 -8.76 4.95 -4.16
N GLU A 31 -7.62 5.17 -4.79
CA GLU A 31 -6.54 4.20 -4.68
C GLU A 31 -5.88 4.25 -3.32
N PHE A 32 -5.83 5.43 -2.72
CA PHE A 32 -5.33 5.58 -1.37
C PHE A 32 -6.17 4.73 -0.39
N ASP A 33 -7.49 4.85 -0.49
CA ASP A 33 -8.38 4.07 0.35
C ASP A 33 -8.30 2.58 0.05
N ASN A 34 -8.24 2.22 -1.22
CA ASN A 34 -8.18 0.82 -1.64
C ASN A 34 -6.94 0.12 -1.14
N ILE A 35 -5.81 0.80 -1.22
CA ILE A 35 -4.54 0.23 -0.75
C ILE A 35 -4.63 -0.05 0.75
N GLN A 36 -5.11 0.89 1.52
CA GLN A 36 -5.20 0.73 2.96
C GLN A 36 -6.15 -0.41 3.32
N ARG A 37 -7.28 -0.47 2.65
CA ARG A 37 -8.27 -1.51 2.90
C ARG A 37 -7.72 -2.89 2.52
N TRP A 38 -7.07 -2.97 1.38
CA TRP A 38 -6.48 -4.23 0.93
C TRP A 38 -5.43 -4.74 1.90
N VAL A 39 -4.56 -3.84 2.36
CA VAL A 39 -3.50 -4.18 3.29
C VAL A 39 -4.08 -4.75 4.58
N LYS A 40 -5.09 -4.09 5.13
CA LYS A 40 -5.71 -4.55 6.36
C LYS A 40 -6.41 -5.89 6.17
N ASN A 41 -7.10 -6.05 5.04
CA ASN A 41 -7.83 -7.29 4.78
C ASN A 41 -6.91 -8.48 4.59
N ASN A 42 -5.68 -8.23 4.22
CA ASN A 42 -4.71 -9.29 4.01
C ASN A 42 -3.77 -9.48 5.20
N GLY A 43 -4.09 -8.86 6.32
CA GLY A 43 -3.34 -9.10 7.55
C GLY A 43 -2.05 -8.31 7.71
N HIS A 44 -1.79 -7.38 6.80
CA HIS A 44 -0.61 -6.54 6.91
C HIS A 44 -0.94 -5.26 7.69
N GLU A 45 0.07 -4.49 8.03
CA GLU A 45 -0.14 -3.29 8.82
C GLU A 45 0.22 -2.04 8.05
N VAL A 46 -0.64 -1.02 8.15
CA VAL A 46 -0.33 0.29 7.60
C VAL A 46 0.39 1.06 8.71
N VAL A 47 1.69 1.24 8.55
CA VAL A 47 2.50 1.92 9.55
C VAL A 47 2.29 3.43 9.46
N GLU A 48 2.25 3.96 8.24
CA GLU A 48 2.08 5.37 8.05
C GLU A 48 1.40 5.62 6.72
N ALA A 49 0.55 6.60 6.67
CA ALA A 49 -0.10 6.98 5.42
C ALA A 49 -0.16 8.50 5.36
N SER A 50 0.26 9.07 4.26
CA SER A 50 0.19 10.50 4.06
C SER A 50 -0.30 10.79 2.65
N LYS A 51 -0.91 11.94 2.48
CA LYS A 51 -1.49 12.32 1.21
C LYS A 51 -1.18 13.78 0.93
N SER A 52 -0.76 14.08 -0.27
CA SER A 52 -0.55 15.45 -0.69
C SER A 52 -1.60 15.80 -1.74
N ALA A 53 -1.47 16.94 -2.37
CA ALA A 53 -2.48 17.43 -3.31
C ALA A 53 -2.68 16.48 -4.50
N ILE A 54 -1.62 15.87 -4.98
CA ILE A 54 -1.70 15.05 -6.17
C ILE A 54 -1.26 13.61 -5.99
N GLU A 55 -0.62 13.29 -4.90
CA GLU A 55 -0.17 11.91 -4.72
C GLU A 55 -0.25 11.50 -3.25
N PHE A 56 -0.13 10.21 -3.02
CA PHE A 56 -0.16 9.68 -1.65
C PHE A 56 1.02 8.73 -1.44
N LYS A 57 1.34 8.50 -0.19
CA LYS A 57 2.39 7.58 0.18
C LYS A 57 1.88 6.75 1.36
N VAL A 58 1.97 5.45 1.25
CA VAL A 58 1.54 4.52 2.29
C VAL A 58 2.71 3.63 2.65
N LEU A 59 3.02 3.54 3.93
CA LEU A 59 4.08 2.67 4.39
C LEU A 59 3.45 1.43 5.01
N VAL A 60 3.72 0.29 4.42
CA VAL A 60 3.11 -0.98 4.79
C VAL A 60 4.14 -1.91 5.38
N LYS A 61 3.80 -2.53 6.49
CA LYS A 61 4.68 -3.51 7.11
C LYS A 61 4.13 -4.90 6.83
N LYS A 62 4.96 -5.79 6.34
CA LYS A 62 4.53 -7.13 6.05
C LYS A 62 4.39 -7.98 7.32
N HIS A 63 3.31 -8.69 7.38
CA HIS A 63 3.07 -9.61 8.51
C HIS A 63 2.92 -11.07 8.06
#